data_5cb69a3241ddca9914facfc6bab44b9a
#
_entry.id   5cb69a3241ddca9914facfc6bab44b9a
#
_cell.length_a   1.000
_cell.length_b   1.000
_cell.length_c   1.000
_cell.angle_alpha   90.00
_cell.angle_beta   90.00
_cell.angle_gamma   90.00
#
_symmetry.space_group_name_H-M   'P 1'
#
loop_
_entity.id
_entity.type
_entity.pdbx_description
1 polymer ?
#
loop_
_entity_poly.entity_id
_entity_poly.type
_entity_poly.pdbx_seq_one_letter_code
_entity_poly.pdbx_strand_id
1 'polypeptide(L)'
;MKMLRRILYILPVIGIMIASCVDIESKDFEHIGGYNTMDNEESAQYYADLRAWKATSQGYGRPIFFGWFSNWSPEGPIRKGYLASLPDSIDMVSMWSGPFGLNEAKLADKEIFQKKKGGKITVCYILHNIGTGITPASVSEKVQAENPNASSEEITELVNKATEAYWGFTSGEKGAEDHIAAIQRYAKALVDTIVATDYDGLDIDWEPDNGGDGGRYVGSLKDRRGGPRGEFLHYLVEEIGKYFGPMATE
;
A
#
# COMPACT_ATOMS: atom_id res chain seq x y z
N MET A 1 -34.97 -55.11 16.35
CA MET A 1 -35.85 -53.94 16.28
C MET A 1 -35.19 -52.60 16.70
N LYS A 2 -34.32 -52.55 17.72
CA LYS A 2 -33.64 -51.27 18.14
C LYS A 2 -32.64 -50.71 17.11
N MET A 3 -31.99 -51.58 16.31
CA MET A 3 -31.00 -51.17 15.32
C MET A 3 -31.64 -50.57 14.05
N LEU A 4 -32.75 -51.13 13.61
CA LEU A 4 -33.54 -50.65 12.46
C LEU A 4 -34.13 -49.27 12.72
N ARG A 5 -34.54 -48.98 13.97
CA ARG A 5 -35.09 -47.69 14.38
C ARG A 5 -34.01 -46.57 14.40
N ARG A 6 -32.74 -46.89 14.68
CA ARG A 6 -31.63 -45.90 14.62
C ARG A 6 -31.22 -45.55 13.19
N ILE A 7 -31.28 -46.54 12.28
CA ILE A 7 -31.02 -46.30 10.85
C ILE A 7 -32.08 -45.38 10.24
N LEU A 8 -33.36 -45.49 10.68
CA LEU A 8 -34.47 -44.70 10.14
C LEU A 8 -34.34 -43.19 10.50
N TYR A 9 -33.64 -42.83 11.58
CA TYR A 9 -33.37 -41.43 11.95
C TYR A 9 -32.08 -40.85 11.33
N ILE A 10 -31.16 -41.69 10.93
CA ILE A 10 -29.89 -41.26 10.32
C ILE A 10 -30.08 -40.94 8.82
N LEU A 11 -30.96 -41.71 8.13
CA LEU A 11 -31.23 -41.48 6.71
C LEU A 11 -31.81 -40.10 6.37
N PRO A 12 -32.78 -39.53 7.09
CA PRO A 12 -33.25 -38.16 6.80
C PRO A 12 -32.21 -37.09 7.15
N VAL A 13 -31.34 -37.28 8.15
CA VAL A 13 -30.29 -36.34 8.50
C VAL A 13 -29.21 -36.29 7.42
N ILE A 14 -28.85 -37.45 6.87
CA ILE A 14 -27.91 -37.55 5.73
C ILE A 14 -28.56 -36.93 4.48
N GLY A 15 -29.84 -37.15 4.24
CA GLY A 15 -30.57 -36.54 3.13
C GLY A 15 -30.62 -35.00 3.21
N ILE A 16 -30.77 -34.46 4.42
CA ILE A 16 -30.77 -33.01 4.65
C ILE A 16 -29.35 -32.43 4.46
N MET A 17 -28.29 -33.12 4.88
CA MET A 17 -26.92 -32.66 4.64
C MET A 17 -26.52 -32.71 3.16
N ILE A 18 -27.05 -33.65 2.38
CA ILE A 18 -26.79 -33.72 0.95
C ILE A 18 -27.60 -32.67 0.19
N ALA A 19 -28.84 -32.38 0.62
CA ALA A 19 -29.67 -31.36 0.01
C ALA A 19 -29.17 -29.92 0.28
N SER A 20 -28.43 -29.69 1.38
CA SER A 20 -27.86 -28.39 1.68
C SER A 20 -26.61 -28.04 0.84
N CYS A 21 -26.08 -28.99 0.09
CA CYS A 21 -24.92 -28.80 -0.78
C CYS A 21 -25.25 -28.65 -2.28
N VAL A 22 -26.54 -28.60 -2.65
CA VAL A 22 -26.95 -28.76 -4.06
C VAL A 22 -27.46 -27.49 -4.71
N ASP A 23 -27.54 -26.37 -4.01
CA ASP A 23 -27.87 -25.08 -4.63
C ASP A 23 -26.80 -24.01 -4.33
N ILE A 24 -25.55 -24.37 -4.50
CA ILE A 24 -24.66 -23.34 -5.08
C ILE A 24 -24.97 -23.44 -6.59
N GLU A 25 -26.00 -22.76 -7.05
CA GLU A 25 -25.94 -22.27 -8.40
C GLU A 25 -24.58 -21.66 -8.55
N SER A 26 -23.70 -22.29 -9.33
CA SER A 26 -22.59 -21.59 -9.93
C SER A 26 -23.27 -20.50 -10.75
N LYS A 27 -23.49 -19.33 -10.15
CA LYS A 27 -23.81 -18.15 -10.92
C LYS A 27 -22.68 -18.06 -11.91
N ASP A 28 -23.02 -18.31 -13.15
CA ASP A 28 -22.09 -18.13 -14.24
C ASP A 28 -21.49 -16.76 -14.03
N PHE A 29 -20.24 -16.71 -13.59
CA PHE A 29 -19.50 -15.45 -13.44
C PHE A 29 -19.41 -14.70 -14.78
N GLU A 30 -19.76 -15.37 -15.88
CA GLU A 30 -19.94 -14.77 -17.20
C GLU A 30 -21.09 -13.77 -17.27
N HIS A 31 -22.05 -13.83 -16.33
CA HIS A 31 -23.21 -12.94 -16.28
C HIS A 31 -23.21 -11.94 -15.14
N ILE A 32 -22.18 -11.87 -14.33
CA ILE A 32 -21.91 -10.67 -13.57
C ILE A 32 -21.40 -9.66 -14.61
N GLY A 33 -22.34 -9.03 -15.28
CA GLY A 33 -22.08 -7.98 -16.25
C GLY A 33 -21.16 -6.97 -15.63
N GLY A 34 -19.96 -6.84 -16.22
CA GLY A 34 -19.06 -5.81 -15.80
C GLY A 34 -17.75 -6.23 -15.14
N TYR A 35 -17.29 -7.47 -15.22
CA TYR A 35 -15.84 -7.59 -15.33
C TYR A 35 -15.50 -7.01 -16.71
N ASN A 36 -15.29 -5.69 -16.68
CA ASN A 36 -14.92 -4.98 -17.88
C ASN A 36 -13.61 -5.61 -18.34
N THR A 37 -13.74 -6.54 -19.25
CA THR A 37 -12.60 -7.00 -20.00
C THR A 37 -12.12 -5.77 -20.75
N MET A 38 -10.83 -5.52 -20.80
CA MET A 38 -10.28 -4.40 -21.58
C MET A 38 -10.76 -4.40 -23.04
N ASP A 39 -11.49 -5.42 -23.44
CA ASP A 39 -12.04 -5.64 -24.77
C ASP A 39 -13.45 -5.02 -24.96
N ASN A 40 -14.17 -4.73 -23.85
CA ASN A 40 -15.46 -4.03 -23.89
C ASN A 40 -15.26 -2.60 -23.36
N GLU A 41 -14.99 -1.69 -24.26
CA GLU A 41 -14.88 -0.28 -23.93
C GLU A 41 -16.27 0.31 -23.71
N GLU A 42 -16.53 0.76 -22.50
CA GLU A 42 -17.73 1.49 -22.16
C GLU A 42 -17.74 2.87 -22.83
N SER A 43 -18.91 3.48 -22.93
CA SER A 43 -19.06 4.79 -23.54
C SER A 43 -18.30 5.89 -22.75
N ALA A 44 -17.95 6.96 -23.45
CA ALA A 44 -17.36 8.14 -22.79
C ALA A 44 -18.28 8.72 -21.70
N GLN A 45 -19.61 8.65 -21.92
CA GLN A 45 -20.60 9.09 -20.95
C GLN A 45 -20.58 8.21 -19.70
N TYR A 46 -20.48 6.89 -19.85
CA TYR A 46 -20.35 5.97 -18.71
C TYR A 46 -19.17 6.36 -17.80
N TYR A 47 -17.98 6.59 -18.39
CA TYR A 47 -16.83 6.98 -17.60
C TYR A 47 -16.95 8.38 -16.98
N ALA A 48 -17.66 9.29 -17.62
CA ALA A 48 -17.95 10.59 -17.04
C ALA A 48 -18.85 10.45 -15.79
N ASP A 49 -19.89 9.65 -15.89
CA ASP A 49 -20.82 9.37 -14.80
C ASP A 49 -20.13 8.61 -13.66
N LEU A 50 -19.26 7.65 -13.98
CA LEU A 50 -18.45 6.91 -13.00
C LEU A 50 -17.53 7.85 -12.21
N ARG A 51 -16.82 8.75 -12.90
CA ARG A 51 -15.98 9.75 -12.22
C ARG A 51 -16.79 10.68 -11.34
N ALA A 52 -17.93 11.15 -11.82
CA ALA A 52 -18.84 11.98 -11.04
C ALA A 52 -19.34 11.25 -9.79
N TRP A 53 -19.72 9.99 -9.93
CA TRP A 53 -20.14 9.15 -8.79
C TRP A 53 -19.00 8.96 -7.78
N LYS A 54 -17.78 8.68 -8.22
CA LYS A 54 -16.61 8.56 -7.32
C LYS A 54 -16.29 9.87 -6.62
N ALA A 55 -16.44 11.00 -7.28
CA ALA A 55 -16.22 12.31 -6.68
C ALA A 55 -17.16 12.60 -5.50
N THR A 56 -18.35 11.98 -5.44
CA THR A 56 -19.28 12.16 -4.31
C THR A 56 -18.72 11.62 -2.98
N SER A 57 -17.77 10.70 -3.00
CA SER A 57 -17.13 10.18 -1.80
C SER A 57 -16.26 11.23 -1.09
N GLN A 58 -15.72 12.19 -1.83
CA GLN A 58 -14.82 13.22 -1.29
C GLN A 58 -15.51 14.17 -0.30
N GLY A 59 -16.84 14.23 -0.33
CA GLY A 59 -17.65 15.01 0.60
C GLY A 59 -18.26 14.18 1.76
N TYR A 60 -17.72 13.00 2.04
CA TYR A 60 -18.28 12.04 3.02
C TYR A 60 -19.71 11.58 2.69
N GLY A 61 -20.12 11.70 1.43
CA GLY A 61 -21.50 11.38 0.99
C GLY A 61 -21.79 9.89 0.92
N ARG A 62 -20.77 9.03 0.82
CA ARG A 62 -20.87 7.57 0.80
C ARG A 62 -19.60 6.89 1.29
N PRO A 63 -19.67 5.63 1.72
CA PRO A 63 -18.46 4.83 1.99
C PRO A 63 -17.60 4.70 0.73
N ILE A 64 -16.29 4.69 0.90
CA ILE A 64 -15.32 4.38 -0.15
C ILE A 64 -14.92 2.92 -0.10
N PHE A 65 -14.66 2.32 -1.24
CA PHE A 65 -14.03 1.01 -1.32
C PHE A 65 -12.52 1.18 -1.50
N PHE A 66 -11.79 0.78 -0.46
CA PHE A 66 -10.32 0.81 -0.40
C PHE A 66 -9.76 -0.60 -0.28
N GLY A 67 -8.62 -0.86 -0.92
CA GLY A 67 -7.92 -2.12 -0.78
C GLY A 67 -6.45 -2.02 -1.18
N TRP A 68 -5.64 -2.97 -0.71
CA TRP A 68 -4.26 -3.07 -1.14
C TRP A 68 -4.15 -3.82 -2.47
N PHE A 69 -3.26 -3.34 -3.33
CA PHE A 69 -2.97 -3.94 -4.62
C PHE A 69 -1.49 -4.31 -4.70
N SER A 70 -1.23 -5.60 -4.90
CA SER A 70 0.12 -6.16 -5.01
C SER A 70 0.32 -6.90 -6.33
N ASN A 71 1.57 -7.24 -6.64
CA ASN A 71 1.93 -7.97 -7.86
C ASN A 71 1.46 -7.27 -9.14
N TRP A 72 1.56 -5.96 -9.17
CA TRP A 72 1.20 -5.16 -10.32
C TRP A 72 2.07 -5.50 -11.53
N SER A 73 1.47 -6.17 -12.50
CA SER A 73 2.12 -6.63 -13.73
C SER A 73 1.10 -6.56 -14.87
N PRO A 74 0.88 -5.38 -15.46
CA PRO A 74 -0.09 -5.17 -16.52
C PRO A 74 0.45 -5.62 -17.87
N GLU A 75 0.91 -6.86 -17.94
CA GLU A 75 1.48 -7.48 -19.14
C GLU A 75 0.89 -8.88 -19.35
N GLY A 76 0.64 -9.20 -20.63
CA GLY A 76 0.10 -10.50 -21.03
C GLY A 76 -1.38 -10.71 -20.66
N PRO A 77 -1.87 -11.94 -20.73
CA PRO A 77 -3.31 -12.23 -20.68
C PRO A 77 -3.89 -12.30 -19.26
N ILE A 78 -3.05 -12.24 -18.22
CA ILE A 78 -3.49 -12.42 -16.82
C ILE A 78 -4.00 -11.11 -16.26
N ARG A 79 -5.32 -10.92 -16.28
CA ARG A 79 -5.99 -9.68 -15.88
C ARG A 79 -5.82 -9.26 -14.43
N LYS A 80 -5.63 -10.20 -13.50
CA LYS A 80 -5.47 -9.90 -12.06
C LYS A 80 -4.26 -9.01 -11.73
N GLY A 81 -3.32 -8.86 -12.65
CA GLY A 81 -2.16 -7.97 -12.51
C GLY A 81 -2.42 -6.53 -12.97
N TYR A 82 -3.63 -6.20 -13.44
CA TYR A 82 -3.97 -4.90 -14.00
C TYR A 82 -4.85 -4.08 -13.05
N LEU A 83 -4.51 -2.82 -12.83
CA LEU A 83 -5.39 -1.84 -12.17
C LEU A 83 -6.66 -1.59 -12.99
N ALA A 84 -6.53 -1.51 -14.31
CA ALA A 84 -7.65 -1.31 -15.22
C ALA A 84 -8.69 -2.44 -15.16
N SER A 85 -8.31 -3.63 -14.71
CA SER A 85 -9.22 -4.78 -14.55
C SER A 85 -9.96 -4.79 -13.23
N LEU A 86 -9.65 -3.89 -12.31
CA LEU A 86 -10.39 -3.78 -11.05
C LEU A 86 -11.84 -3.36 -11.31
N PRO A 87 -12.79 -3.87 -10.52
CA PRO A 87 -14.18 -3.42 -10.58
C PRO A 87 -14.30 -1.91 -10.49
N ASP A 88 -15.23 -1.33 -11.25
CA ASP A 88 -15.43 0.11 -11.29
C ASP A 88 -15.88 0.70 -9.95
N SER A 89 -16.43 -0.13 -9.06
CA SER A 89 -16.78 0.25 -7.69
C SER A 89 -15.58 0.50 -6.76
N ILE A 90 -14.36 0.10 -7.17
CA ILE A 90 -13.14 0.39 -6.40
C ILE A 90 -12.81 1.88 -6.50
N ASP A 91 -12.83 2.57 -5.38
CA ASP A 91 -12.52 4.00 -5.32
C ASP A 91 -11.02 4.26 -5.21
N MET A 92 -10.35 3.47 -4.39
CA MET A 92 -8.94 3.70 -4.06
C MET A 92 -8.20 2.39 -3.87
N VAL A 93 -6.95 2.37 -4.30
CA VAL A 93 -6.03 1.28 -4.02
C VAL A 93 -4.77 1.81 -3.36
N SER A 94 -4.22 1.03 -2.44
CA SER A 94 -2.89 1.24 -1.90
C SER A 94 -1.91 0.33 -2.63
N MET A 95 -0.95 0.93 -3.32
CA MET A 95 0.02 0.22 -4.13
C MET A 95 1.17 -0.29 -3.27
N TRP A 96 1.28 -1.60 -3.14
CA TRP A 96 2.28 -2.25 -2.31
C TRP A 96 3.70 -2.23 -2.90
N SER A 97 3.84 -2.05 -4.20
CA SER A 97 5.14 -2.12 -4.90
C SER A 97 5.93 -0.81 -4.94
N GLY A 98 5.45 0.23 -4.26
CA GLY A 98 6.08 1.56 -4.27
C GLY A 98 5.90 2.32 -5.58
N PRO A 99 6.44 3.56 -5.68
CA PRO A 99 6.21 4.44 -6.81
C PRO A 99 7.20 4.24 -7.97
N PHE A 100 8.18 3.37 -7.81
CA PHE A 100 9.27 3.22 -8.77
C PHE A 100 9.07 2.05 -9.73
N GLY A 101 9.91 1.98 -10.77
CA GLY A 101 9.87 0.89 -11.75
C GLY A 101 8.68 0.97 -12.69
N LEU A 102 8.21 2.19 -12.98
CA LEU A 102 7.13 2.44 -13.93
C LEU A 102 7.66 2.30 -15.36
N ASN A 103 7.18 1.27 -16.06
CA ASN A 103 7.36 1.12 -17.50
C ASN A 103 6.10 1.64 -18.23
N GLU A 104 6.14 1.66 -19.57
CA GLU A 104 5.02 2.14 -20.41
C GLU A 104 3.70 1.41 -20.11
N ALA A 105 3.75 0.08 -19.91
CA ALA A 105 2.55 -0.71 -19.62
C ALA A 105 1.94 -0.31 -18.26
N LYS A 106 2.75 -0.11 -17.23
CA LYS A 106 2.28 0.35 -15.93
C LYS A 106 1.75 1.79 -15.98
N LEU A 107 2.39 2.67 -16.73
CA LEU A 107 1.90 4.04 -16.91
C LEU A 107 0.54 4.07 -17.59
N ALA A 108 0.36 3.29 -18.67
CA ALA A 108 -0.91 3.19 -19.37
C ALA A 108 -2.03 2.60 -18.49
N ASP A 109 -1.74 1.55 -17.75
CA ASP A 109 -2.68 0.90 -16.83
C ASP A 109 -3.09 1.84 -15.68
N LYS A 110 -2.12 2.57 -15.13
CA LYS A 110 -2.32 3.60 -14.11
C LYS A 110 -3.23 4.73 -14.62
N GLU A 111 -2.96 5.22 -15.84
CA GLU A 111 -3.76 6.27 -16.47
C GLU A 111 -5.22 5.84 -16.65
N ILE A 112 -5.47 4.61 -17.10
CA ILE A 112 -6.82 4.07 -17.20
C ILE A 112 -7.52 4.09 -15.83
N PHE A 113 -6.88 3.60 -14.79
CA PHE A 113 -7.49 3.55 -13.46
C PHE A 113 -7.72 4.94 -12.88
N GLN A 114 -6.73 5.85 -12.92
CA GLN A 114 -6.84 7.18 -12.34
C GLN A 114 -7.68 8.13 -13.20
N LYS A 115 -7.34 8.27 -14.48
CA LYS A 115 -7.91 9.33 -15.32
C LYS A 115 -9.22 8.89 -15.98
N LYS A 116 -9.29 7.66 -16.49
CA LYS A 116 -10.48 7.15 -17.17
C LYS A 116 -11.56 6.74 -16.17
N LYS A 117 -11.20 5.88 -15.19
CA LYS A 117 -12.14 5.36 -14.19
C LYS A 117 -12.30 6.25 -12.94
N GLY A 118 -11.44 7.23 -12.74
CA GLY A 118 -11.50 8.14 -11.59
C GLY A 118 -11.09 7.50 -10.26
N GLY A 119 -10.34 6.40 -10.31
CA GLY A 119 -9.77 5.76 -9.12
C GLY A 119 -8.62 6.57 -8.54
N LYS A 120 -8.31 6.33 -7.28
CA LYS A 120 -7.18 6.91 -6.57
C LYS A 120 -6.14 5.85 -6.24
N ILE A 121 -4.87 6.21 -6.31
CA ILE A 121 -3.76 5.31 -5.99
C ILE A 121 -2.88 5.97 -4.94
N THR A 122 -2.79 5.35 -3.77
CA THR A 122 -1.79 5.69 -2.77
C THR A 122 -0.60 4.74 -2.85
N VAL A 123 0.55 5.19 -2.40
CA VAL A 123 1.75 4.35 -2.25
C VAL A 123 1.84 3.88 -0.82
N CYS A 124 1.97 2.57 -0.63
CA CYS A 124 2.15 1.97 0.69
C CYS A 124 3.64 1.90 1.05
N TYR A 125 3.97 2.40 2.24
CA TYR A 125 5.29 2.25 2.83
C TYR A 125 5.18 1.76 4.28
N ILE A 126 5.94 0.71 4.60
CA ILE A 126 6.20 0.34 5.98
C ILE A 126 7.26 1.30 6.52
N LEU A 127 6.84 2.32 7.24
CA LEU A 127 7.73 3.38 7.72
C LEU A 127 8.24 3.07 9.14
N HIS A 128 9.40 2.45 9.23
CA HIS A 128 10.10 2.18 10.49
C HIS A 128 11.26 3.13 10.74
N ASN A 129 12.00 3.44 9.69
CA ASN A 129 13.24 4.20 9.74
C ASN A 129 13.20 5.37 8.78
N ILE A 130 13.95 6.41 9.12
CA ILE A 130 14.16 7.51 8.18
C ILE A 130 14.79 6.99 6.89
N GLY A 131 14.34 7.50 5.76
CA GLY A 131 14.88 7.15 4.44
C GLY A 131 14.28 5.91 3.79
N THR A 132 13.36 5.19 4.48
CA THR A 132 12.70 4.01 3.92
C THR A 132 12.08 4.33 2.57
N GLY A 133 12.38 3.49 1.58
CA GLY A 133 11.77 3.51 0.25
C GLY A 133 12.29 4.56 -0.72
N ILE A 134 12.98 5.63 -0.28
CA ILE A 134 13.40 6.74 -1.15
C ILE A 134 14.88 7.15 -1.01
N THR A 135 15.64 6.52 -0.13
CA THR A 135 17.10 6.74 -0.10
C THR A 135 17.70 6.21 -1.40
N PRO A 136 18.51 7.00 -2.10
CA PRO A 136 19.15 6.56 -3.34
C PRO A 136 19.99 5.29 -3.14
N ALA A 137 19.91 4.35 -4.08
CA ALA A 137 20.69 3.11 -4.04
C ALA A 137 22.19 3.34 -3.94
N SER A 138 22.68 4.45 -4.50
CA SER A 138 24.10 4.84 -4.44
C SER A 138 24.65 4.96 -3.02
N VAL A 139 23.79 5.22 -2.01
CA VAL A 139 24.19 5.26 -0.60
C VAL A 139 24.62 3.86 -0.13
N SER A 140 23.80 2.84 -0.39
CA SER A 140 24.13 1.46 -0.03
C SER A 140 25.23 0.87 -0.90
N GLU A 141 25.23 1.15 -2.18
CA GLU A 141 26.28 0.72 -3.13
C GLU A 141 27.64 1.21 -2.73
N LYS A 142 27.76 2.49 -2.33
CA LYS A 142 29.01 3.06 -1.83
C LYS A 142 29.50 2.33 -0.59
N VAL A 143 28.63 2.08 0.39
CA VAL A 143 29.00 1.36 1.62
C VAL A 143 29.51 -0.04 1.29
N GLN A 144 28.83 -0.77 0.41
CA GLN A 144 29.24 -2.11 -0.01
C GLN A 144 30.59 -2.10 -0.73
N ALA A 145 30.82 -1.13 -1.61
CA ALA A 145 32.07 -1.00 -2.34
C ALA A 145 33.26 -0.68 -1.41
N GLU A 146 33.03 0.13 -0.37
CA GLU A 146 34.07 0.50 0.60
C GLU A 146 34.33 -0.61 1.63
N ASN A 147 33.44 -1.59 1.79
CA ASN A 147 33.54 -2.65 2.79
C ASN A 147 33.36 -4.08 2.19
N PRO A 148 34.20 -4.48 1.23
CA PRO A 148 33.99 -5.73 0.46
C PRO A 148 34.13 -7.02 1.29
N ASN A 149 34.71 -6.95 2.48
CA ASN A 149 34.92 -8.10 3.36
C ASN A 149 34.01 -8.10 4.62
N ALA A 150 33.15 -7.13 4.74
CA ALA A 150 32.25 -7.06 5.88
C ALA A 150 31.13 -8.13 5.79
N SER A 151 30.69 -8.61 6.94
CA SER A 151 29.54 -9.52 7.03
C SER A 151 28.23 -8.81 6.63
N SER A 152 27.18 -9.57 6.38
CA SER A 152 25.86 -9.01 6.05
C SER A 152 25.32 -8.12 7.17
N GLU A 153 25.56 -8.48 8.41
CA GLU A 153 25.16 -7.71 9.59
C GLU A 153 25.93 -6.37 9.66
N GLU A 154 27.23 -6.40 9.46
CA GLU A 154 28.08 -5.19 9.43
C GLU A 154 27.68 -4.26 8.29
N ILE A 155 27.45 -4.79 7.10
CA ILE A 155 26.96 -4.00 5.95
C ILE A 155 25.61 -3.35 6.28
N THR A 156 24.69 -4.08 6.89
CA THR A 156 23.37 -3.53 7.29
C THR A 156 23.53 -2.37 8.26
N GLU A 157 24.39 -2.50 9.27
CA GLU A 157 24.65 -1.41 10.22
C GLU A 157 25.29 -0.18 9.56
N LEU A 158 26.25 -0.40 8.66
CA LEU A 158 26.91 0.67 7.93
C LEU A 158 25.97 1.38 6.96
N VAL A 159 25.12 0.65 6.26
CA VAL A 159 24.08 1.22 5.37
C VAL A 159 23.08 2.05 6.17
N ASN A 160 22.64 1.57 7.33
CA ASN A 160 21.74 2.34 8.19
C ASN A 160 22.36 3.66 8.64
N LYS A 161 23.61 3.64 9.09
CA LYS A 161 24.34 4.87 9.46
C LYS A 161 24.53 5.81 8.27
N ALA A 162 24.83 5.28 7.10
CA ALA A 162 24.99 6.08 5.89
C ALA A 162 23.65 6.69 5.45
N THR A 163 22.55 5.95 5.59
CA THR A 163 21.19 6.44 5.34
C THR A 163 20.82 7.56 6.30
N GLU A 164 21.07 7.39 7.58
CA GLU A 164 20.86 8.44 8.59
C GLU A 164 21.65 9.71 8.25
N ALA A 165 22.93 9.53 7.95
CA ALA A 165 23.80 10.65 7.57
C ALA A 165 23.34 11.36 6.29
N TYR A 166 22.88 10.60 5.29
CA TYR A 166 22.32 11.16 4.06
C TYR A 166 21.13 12.09 4.34
N TRP A 167 20.25 11.70 5.25
CA TRP A 167 19.10 12.50 5.65
C TRP A 167 19.45 13.58 6.70
N GLY A 168 20.68 13.59 7.19
CA GLY A 168 21.13 14.53 8.23
C GLY A 168 20.61 14.19 9.61
N PHE A 169 20.25 12.94 9.82
CA PHE A 169 19.89 12.44 11.16
C PHE A 169 21.19 12.07 11.87
N THR A 170 21.60 12.86 12.83
CA THR A 170 22.81 12.59 13.59
C THR A 170 22.50 11.77 14.84
N SER A 171 23.35 10.81 15.16
CA SER A 171 23.23 10.08 16.41
C SER A 171 23.51 11.03 17.59
N GLY A 172 22.52 11.25 18.42
CA GLY A 172 22.64 12.15 19.53
C GLY A 172 21.54 11.93 20.54
N GLU A 173 21.21 12.96 21.27
CA GLU A 173 20.08 12.96 22.16
C GLU A 173 18.78 12.84 21.37
N LYS A 174 17.90 11.98 21.85
CA LYS A 174 16.59 11.75 21.31
C LYS A 174 15.78 13.06 21.28
N GLY A 175 15.15 13.35 20.11
CA GLY A 175 14.35 14.56 19.91
C GLY A 175 15.16 15.84 19.72
N ALA A 176 16.45 15.74 19.39
CA ALA A 176 17.25 16.88 19.01
C ALA A 176 16.66 17.57 17.75
N GLU A 177 16.87 18.89 17.63
CA GLU A 177 16.32 19.68 16.51
C GLU A 177 16.76 19.15 15.13
N ASP A 178 17.99 18.63 15.03
CA ASP A 178 18.48 18.01 13.78
C ASP A 178 17.70 16.74 13.42
N HIS A 179 17.24 15.96 14.40
CA HIS A 179 16.37 14.79 14.19
C HIS A 179 15.04 15.22 13.60
N ILE A 180 14.41 16.24 14.16
CA ILE A 180 13.14 16.78 13.66
C ILE A 180 13.31 17.31 12.25
N ALA A 181 14.34 18.12 12.01
CA ALA A 181 14.63 18.67 10.69
C ALA A 181 14.94 17.57 9.66
N ALA A 182 15.62 16.50 10.05
CA ALA A 182 15.89 15.35 9.17
C ALA A 182 14.59 14.61 8.80
N ILE A 183 13.69 14.40 9.77
CA ILE A 183 12.39 13.73 9.56
C ILE A 183 11.52 14.57 8.65
N GLN A 184 11.44 15.89 8.84
CA GLN A 184 10.69 16.79 7.99
C GLN A 184 11.22 16.80 6.56
N ARG A 185 12.53 16.79 6.37
CA ARG A 185 13.18 16.69 5.05
C ARG A 185 12.85 15.38 4.36
N TYR A 186 12.88 14.27 5.10
CA TYR A 186 12.48 12.97 4.58
C TYR A 186 10.99 12.93 4.21
N ALA A 187 10.12 13.47 5.07
CA ALA A 187 8.69 13.57 4.82
C ALA A 187 8.40 14.38 3.55
N LYS A 188 9.07 15.53 3.38
CA LYS A 188 8.95 16.34 2.16
C LYS A 188 9.40 15.57 0.92
N ALA A 189 10.49 14.84 1.01
CA ALA A 189 10.99 14.03 -0.10
C ALA A 189 10.04 12.88 -0.46
N LEU A 190 9.33 12.28 0.51
CA LEU A 190 8.26 11.32 0.24
C LEU A 190 7.14 11.99 -0.55
N VAL A 191 6.68 13.17 -0.12
CA VAL A 191 5.66 13.96 -0.84
C VAL A 191 6.12 14.24 -2.26
N ASP A 192 7.34 14.77 -2.44
CA ASP A 192 7.87 15.10 -3.77
C ASP A 192 7.95 13.87 -4.68
N THR A 193 8.32 12.73 -4.14
CA THR A 193 8.35 11.47 -4.88
C THR A 193 6.95 11.06 -5.36
N ILE A 194 5.95 11.17 -4.49
CA ILE A 194 4.56 10.82 -4.81
C ILE A 194 4.00 11.75 -5.87
N VAL A 195 4.23 13.06 -5.73
CA VAL A 195 3.80 14.07 -6.71
C VAL A 195 4.51 13.85 -8.05
N ALA A 196 5.82 13.66 -8.04
CA ALA A 196 6.61 13.45 -9.27
C ALA A 196 6.21 12.19 -10.05
N THR A 197 5.67 11.19 -9.36
CA THR A 197 5.21 9.93 -9.97
C THR A 197 3.70 9.90 -10.24
N ASP A 198 3.00 11.03 -10.04
CA ASP A 198 1.56 11.20 -10.26
C ASP A 198 0.71 10.16 -9.51
N TYR A 199 1.07 9.87 -8.24
CA TYR A 199 0.21 9.14 -7.31
C TYR A 199 -0.64 10.12 -6.51
N ASP A 200 -1.77 9.63 -5.96
CA ASP A 200 -2.75 10.48 -5.28
C ASP A 200 -2.45 10.67 -3.78
N GLY A 201 -1.52 9.93 -3.23
CA GLY A 201 -1.18 10.06 -1.82
C GLY A 201 -0.31 8.95 -1.25
N LEU A 202 -0.19 8.96 0.06
CA LEU A 202 0.62 8.03 0.84
C LEU A 202 -0.29 7.19 1.74
N ASP A 203 0.01 5.90 1.82
CA ASP A 203 -0.51 4.97 2.82
C ASP A 203 0.62 4.58 3.77
N ILE A 204 0.51 4.94 5.02
CA ILE A 204 1.53 4.64 6.04
C ILE A 204 1.16 3.33 6.71
N ASP A 205 1.88 2.27 6.38
CA ASP A 205 1.84 1.01 7.12
C ASP A 205 2.73 1.14 8.37
N TRP A 206 2.07 1.43 9.49
CA TRP A 206 2.75 1.64 10.77
C TRP A 206 2.74 0.37 11.60
N GLU A 207 3.85 -0.33 11.60
CA GLU A 207 4.03 -1.59 12.33
C GLU A 207 5.09 -1.48 13.44
N PRO A 208 4.83 -0.78 14.54
CA PRO A 208 5.84 -0.46 15.55
C PRO A 208 6.40 -1.70 16.26
N ASP A 209 5.66 -2.79 16.28
CA ASP A 209 6.04 -4.03 16.97
C ASP A 209 6.54 -5.11 16.00
N ASN A 210 6.42 -4.88 14.69
CA ASN A 210 6.86 -5.81 13.67
C ASN A 210 8.29 -5.48 13.20
N GLY A 211 9.11 -6.50 13.10
CA GLY A 211 10.51 -6.36 12.71
C GLY A 211 11.47 -6.26 13.89
N GLY A 212 11.95 -7.40 14.21
CA GLY A 212 12.79 -7.92 15.28
C GLY A 212 13.99 -7.18 15.82
N ASP A 213 14.30 -6.01 15.40
CA ASP A 213 15.59 -5.34 15.70
C ASP A 213 15.60 -4.49 16.96
N GLY A 214 14.49 -4.59 17.73
CA GLY A 214 14.55 -4.13 19.14
C GLY A 214 14.90 -2.67 19.34
N GLY A 215 14.73 -1.80 18.35
CA GLY A 215 15.09 -0.39 18.46
C GLY A 215 16.61 -0.15 18.36
N ARG A 216 17.31 -0.97 17.61
CA ARG A 216 18.75 -0.83 17.34
C ARG A 216 19.08 0.32 16.39
N TYR A 217 18.07 0.83 15.67
CA TYR A 217 18.30 1.87 14.71
C TYR A 217 18.17 3.25 15.37
N VAL A 218 19.25 3.97 15.40
CA VAL A 218 19.26 5.41 15.53
C VAL A 218 18.51 5.94 14.32
N GLY A 219 17.66 6.96 14.45
CA GLY A 219 16.80 7.43 13.34
C GLY A 219 15.55 6.60 13.12
N SER A 220 15.29 5.60 13.96
CA SER A 220 14.02 4.86 13.93
C SER A 220 12.86 5.78 14.28
N LEU A 221 11.82 5.75 13.48
CA LEU A 221 10.54 6.38 13.79
C LEU A 221 9.82 5.69 14.94
N LYS A 222 10.25 4.47 15.28
CA LYS A 222 9.84 3.74 16.49
C LYS A 222 10.72 4.14 17.66
N ASP A 223 10.13 4.35 18.78
CA ASP A 223 10.87 4.41 20.02
C ASP A 223 10.45 3.29 20.96
N ARG A 224 11.38 2.37 21.23
CA ARG A 224 11.19 1.29 22.20
C ARG A 224 11.84 1.56 23.55
N ARG A 225 12.67 2.60 23.67
CA ARG A 225 13.46 2.88 24.89
C ARG A 225 12.87 4.03 25.67
N GLY A 226 11.71 3.78 26.29
CA GLY A 226 11.23 4.62 27.39
C GLY A 226 10.57 5.95 27.01
N GLY A 227 10.38 6.25 25.72
CA GLY A 227 9.58 7.37 25.28
C GLY A 227 8.22 6.96 24.73
N PRO A 228 7.33 7.90 24.47
CA PRO A 228 6.06 7.60 23.81
C PRO A 228 6.33 6.98 22.44
N ARG A 229 5.75 5.80 22.20
CA ARG A 229 5.84 5.12 20.90
C ARG A 229 5.29 6.04 19.82
N GLY A 230 6.08 6.25 18.75
CA GLY A 230 5.65 7.08 17.63
C GLY A 230 5.91 8.58 17.78
N GLU A 231 6.74 9.03 18.71
CA GLU A 231 7.09 10.44 18.85
C GLU A 231 7.64 11.03 17.53
N PHE A 232 8.54 10.33 16.87
CA PHE A 232 9.08 10.78 15.60
C PHE A 232 8.08 10.66 14.44
N LEU A 233 7.16 9.73 14.51
CA LEU A 233 6.07 9.61 13.53
C LEU A 233 5.19 10.87 13.52
N HIS A 234 5.00 11.50 14.65
CA HIS A 234 4.25 12.74 14.75
C HIS A 234 4.82 13.83 13.82
N TYR A 235 6.12 14.09 13.87
CA TYR A 235 6.78 15.07 13.01
C TYR A 235 6.69 14.72 11.52
N LEU A 236 6.76 13.43 11.18
CA LEU A 236 6.60 12.96 9.82
C LEU A 236 5.17 13.22 9.31
N VAL A 237 4.17 12.86 10.10
CA VAL A 237 2.76 13.04 9.73
C VAL A 237 2.38 14.52 9.66
N GLU A 238 2.87 15.36 10.57
CA GLU A 238 2.66 16.81 10.53
C GLU A 238 3.21 17.41 9.23
N GLU A 239 4.42 17.03 8.84
CA GLU A 239 5.03 17.55 7.61
C GLU A 239 4.25 17.10 6.37
N ILE A 240 3.91 15.80 6.26
CA ILE A 240 3.11 15.25 5.15
C ILE A 240 1.74 15.92 5.10
N GLY A 241 1.14 16.18 6.26
CA GLY A 241 -0.18 16.78 6.39
C GLY A 241 -0.32 18.20 5.80
N LYS A 242 0.80 18.88 5.54
CA LYS A 242 0.80 20.18 4.83
C LYS A 242 0.43 20.03 3.35
N TYR A 243 0.66 18.87 2.77
CA TYR A 243 0.53 18.60 1.33
C TYR A 243 -0.62 17.63 1.03
N PHE A 244 -0.88 16.68 1.92
CA PHE A 244 -1.89 15.65 1.72
C PHE A 244 -2.92 15.66 2.86
N GLY A 245 -4.19 15.40 2.49
CA GLY A 245 -5.28 15.31 3.43
C GLY A 245 -6.15 16.56 3.53
N PRO A 246 -7.16 16.55 4.41
CA PRO A 246 -8.19 17.59 4.44
C PRO A 246 -7.69 18.96 4.94
N MET A 247 -6.52 19.00 5.58
CA MET A 247 -5.92 20.20 6.12
C MET A 247 -4.73 20.70 5.28
N ALA A 248 -4.52 20.13 4.09
CA ALA A 248 -3.42 20.52 3.22
C ALA A 248 -3.55 22.00 2.79
N THR A 249 -2.45 22.71 2.87
CA THR A 249 -2.35 24.15 2.54
C THR A 249 -1.33 24.47 1.46
N GLU A 250 -0.53 23.47 1.03
CA GLU A 250 0.53 23.57 0.03
C GLU A 250 0.33 22.64 -1.17
#